data_e7682fecbce29164d0f1322049c6958e
#
_entry.id   e7682fecbce29164d0f1322049c6958e
#
_cell.length_a   1.000
_cell.length_b   1.000
_cell.length_c   1.000
_cell.angle_alpha   90.00
_cell.angle_beta   90.00
_cell.angle_gamma   90.00
#
_symmetry.space_group_name_H-M   'P 1'
#
loop_
_entity.id
_entity.type
_entity.pdbx_description
1 polymer ?
#
loop_
_entity_poly.entity_id
_entity_poly.type
_entity_poly.pdbx_seq_one_letter_code
_entity_poly.pdbx_strand_id
1 'polypeptide(L)' 'MMTIRVKIVCTITVDPDEYAIPADGELTEEFEDYIREFFYDIDGTKITQIKVITET' A
#
# COMPACT_ATOMS: atom_id res chain seq x y z
N MET A 1 -22.04 -6.71 -17.54
CA MET A 1 -21.85 -6.07 -16.23
C MET A 1 -20.80 -4.97 -16.34
N MET A 2 -21.12 -3.82 -15.80
CA MET A 2 -20.21 -2.66 -15.87
C MET A 2 -19.29 -2.64 -14.65
N THR A 3 -18.01 -2.45 -14.89
CA THR A 3 -17.04 -2.29 -13.79
C THR A 3 -16.56 -0.84 -13.74
N ILE A 4 -16.31 -0.38 -12.53
CA ILE A 4 -15.79 0.97 -12.31
C ILE A 4 -14.37 0.82 -11.78
N ARG A 5 -13.44 1.52 -12.43
CA ARG A 5 -12.04 1.52 -11.99
C ARG A 5 -11.80 2.75 -11.12
N VAL A 6 -11.30 2.51 -9.93
CA VAL A 6 -10.93 3.59 -9.02
C VAL A 6 -9.41 3.56 -8.84
N LYS A 7 -8.78 4.69 -9.06
CA LYS A 7 -7.34 4.83 -8.88
C LYS A 7 -7.09 5.75 -7.70
N ILE A 8 -6.35 5.27 -6.72
CA ILE A 8 -6.03 6.02 -5.51
C ILE A 8 -4.54 6.35 -5.52
N VAL A 9 -4.22 7.63 -5.35
CA VAL A 9 -2.84 8.10 -5.23
C VAL A 9 -2.68 8.72 -3.86
N CYS A 10 -1.72 8.21 -3.11
CA CYS A 10 -1.50 8.63 -1.72
C CYS A 10 -0.01 8.73 -1.45
N THR A 11 0.40 9.77 -0.75
CA THR A 11 1.78 9.92 -0.31
C THR A 11 1.83 9.91 1.21
N ILE A 12 2.67 9.07 1.77
CA ILE A 12 2.82 8.91 3.21
C ILE A 12 4.26 9.22 3.59
N THR A 13 4.43 10.00 4.66
CA THR A 13 5.77 10.20 5.23
C THR A 13 5.95 9.28 6.41
N VAL A 14 7.13 8.70 6.52
CA VAL A 14 7.48 7.77 7.58
C VAL A 14 8.63 8.35 8.39
N ASP A 15 8.44 8.42 9.71
CA ASP A 15 9.48 8.89 10.62
C ASP A 15 10.24 7.67 11.15
N PRO A 16 11.53 7.52 10.79
CA PRO A 16 12.32 6.37 11.24
C PRO A 16 12.48 6.29 12.74
N ASP A 17 12.29 7.39 13.46
CA ASP A 17 12.39 7.38 14.92
C ASP A 17 11.16 6.75 15.56
N GLU A 18 10.02 6.79 14.89
CA GLU A 18 8.77 6.24 15.41
C GLU A 18 8.38 4.93 14.76
N TYR A 19 8.72 4.75 13.50
CA TYR A 19 8.38 3.55 12.74
C TYR A 19 9.62 2.69 12.55
N ALA A 20 9.55 1.44 12.99
CA ALA A 20 10.69 0.52 12.86
C ALA A 20 10.90 0.14 11.41
N ILE A 21 11.96 0.63 10.80
CA ILE A 21 12.32 0.29 9.44
C ILE A 21 12.85 -1.15 9.42
N PRO A 22 12.38 -2.01 8.49
CA PRO A 22 12.89 -3.37 8.39
C PRO A 22 14.41 -3.39 8.15
N ALA A 23 15.08 -4.35 8.76
CA ALA A 23 16.55 -4.43 8.67
C ALA A 23 17.04 -4.67 7.25
N ASP A 24 16.24 -5.30 6.41
CA ASP A 24 16.56 -5.56 5.01
C ASP A 24 16.20 -4.40 4.07
N GLY A 25 15.60 -3.35 4.61
CA GLY A 25 15.22 -2.19 3.82
C GLY A 25 14.00 -2.37 2.93
N GLU A 26 13.24 -3.44 3.15
CA GLU A 26 12.08 -3.78 2.31
C GLU A 26 10.81 -3.05 2.76
N LEU A 27 10.89 -1.75 2.86
CA LEU A 27 9.75 -0.92 3.26
C LEU A 27 8.62 -0.95 2.22
N THR A 28 8.98 -1.01 0.96
CA THR A 28 8.02 -1.05 -0.13
C THR A 28 7.10 -2.27 -0.04
N GLU A 29 7.68 -3.45 0.19
CA GLU A 29 6.90 -4.68 0.32
C GLU A 29 5.99 -4.63 1.55
N GLU A 30 6.49 -4.09 2.63
CA GLU A 30 5.72 -3.99 3.86
C GLU A 30 4.47 -3.13 3.67
N PHE A 31 4.62 -1.99 2.99
CA PHE A 31 3.48 -1.13 2.72
C PHE A 31 2.53 -1.71 1.69
N GLU A 32 3.03 -2.47 0.73
CA GLU A 32 2.16 -3.20 -0.19
C GLU A 32 1.25 -4.17 0.55
N ASP A 33 1.80 -4.88 1.53
CA ASP A 33 1.03 -5.81 2.33
C ASP A 33 -0.02 -5.10 3.18
N TYR A 34 0.33 -3.96 3.77
CA TYR A 34 -0.62 -3.16 4.53
C TYR A 34 -1.80 -2.71 3.66
N ILE A 35 -1.52 -2.28 2.45
CA ILE A 35 -2.56 -1.82 1.54
C ILE A 35 -3.48 -2.97 1.15
N ARG A 36 -2.92 -4.15 0.89
CA ARG A 36 -3.73 -5.32 0.57
C ARG A 36 -4.66 -5.68 1.71
N GLU A 37 -4.15 -5.69 2.91
CA GLU A 37 -4.96 -6.01 4.08
C GLU A 37 -6.04 -4.97 4.32
N PHE A 38 -5.73 -3.71 4.10
CA PHE A 38 -6.69 -2.63 4.29
C PHE A 38 -7.90 -2.78 3.37
N PHE A 39 -7.66 -3.15 2.12
CA PHE A 39 -8.74 -3.26 1.14
C PHE A 39 -9.36 -4.65 1.05
N TYR A 40 -8.80 -5.62 1.74
CA TYR A 40 -9.24 -7.01 1.65
C TYR A 40 -10.69 -7.19 2.10
N ASP A 41 -11.10 -6.46 3.12
CA ASP A 41 -12.43 -6.62 3.71
C ASP A 41 -13.52 -5.81 3.02
N ILE A 42 -13.19 -5.09 1.96
CA ILE A 42 -14.20 -4.30 1.25
C ILE A 42 -14.88 -5.16 0.21
N ASP A 43 -16.15 -5.47 0.45
CA ASP A 43 -16.93 -6.32 -0.45
C ASP A 43 -17.09 -5.66 -1.82
N GLY A 44 -17.05 -6.50 -2.85
CA GLY A 44 -17.25 -6.04 -4.21
C GLY A 44 -16.04 -5.36 -4.84
N THR A 45 -14.90 -5.36 -4.14
CA THR A 45 -13.69 -4.78 -4.69
C THR A 45 -12.66 -5.84 -5.02
N LYS A 46 -11.82 -5.51 -5.98
CA LYS A 46 -10.69 -6.36 -6.34
C LYS A 46 -9.50 -5.48 -6.64
N ILE A 47 -8.38 -5.75 -6.01
CA ILE A 47 -7.15 -5.02 -6.28
C ILE A 47 -6.50 -5.61 -7.52
N THR A 48 -6.38 -4.81 -8.56
CA THR A 48 -5.75 -5.25 -9.81
C THR A 48 -4.31 -4.79 -9.92
N GLN A 49 -3.95 -3.75 -9.18
CA GLN A 49 -2.58 -3.24 -9.21
C GLN A 49 -2.27 -2.50 -7.92
N ILE A 50 -1.11 -2.78 -7.35
CA ILE A 50 -0.56 -2.01 -6.24
C ILE A 50 0.82 -1.55 -6.67
N LYS A 51 1.07 -0.26 -6.52
CA LYS A 51 2.39 0.30 -6.80
C LYS A 51 2.82 1.16 -5.63
N VAL A 52 3.89 0.77 -4.97
CA VAL A 52 4.47 1.50 -3.85
C VAL A 52 5.89 1.89 -4.23
N ILE A 53 6.19 3.17 -4.08
CA ILE A 53 7.51 3.71 -4.39
C ILE A 53 8.07 4.31 -3.12
N THR A 54 9.27 3.88 -2.73
CA THR A 54 9.97 4.45 -1.60
C THR A 54 10.98 5.47 -2.10
N GLU A 55 10.87 6.69 -1.62
CA GLU A 55 11.80 7.77 -1.94
C GLU A 55 12.53 8.22 -0.69
N THR A 56 13.82 8.37 -0.80
CA THR A 56 14.66 8.82 0.32
C THR A 56 15.29 10.17 0.05
#